data_201192062a0ffe2f68334fe85a9db3be
#
_entry.id   201192062a0ffe2f68334fe85a9db3be
#
_cell.length_a   1.000
_cell.length_b   1.000
_cell.length_c   1.000
_cell.angle_alpha   90.00
_cell.angle_beta   90.00
_cell.angle_gamma   90.00
#
_symmetry.space_group_name_H-M   'P 1'
#
loop_
_entity.id
_entity.type
_entity.pdbx_description
1 polymer ?
#
loop_
_entity_poly.entity_id
_entity_poly.type
_entity_poly.pdbx_seq_one_letter_code
_entity_poly.pdbx_strand_id
1 'polypeptide(L)'
;MTITAAADGSALGNPGPAGWAWYVNDECWRAGGWPHGTNNQGELMAVLDLLRATAHLPGEDLRILCDSQYVINSITKWMPGWKRKGWRKADGKPVLNVELLKELDRELAGRTYTFEWVKGHAGHELNEAADERARAAATAYQQGVAARSGPGFPGAHQHLAASQPATLDVPAAGAARPAAGPDRAAAVMGGNPGGAGSSRARAATGPVQAYDEPDLFSEFDADDLEVAEAAQHTGSIPPEALVEELERELLGPLVRGDIGRTAVLLHPDFMEIGSSGRVWTRDAMMMALEEDPGERTDIEILGADRVGAGAVLLTYRSFARSGTTLRSSLWVLDGDRWRLRFHQGTREA
;
A
#
# COMPACT_ATOMS: atom_id res chain seq x y z
N MET A 1 -1.87 -4.16 33.52
CA MET A 1 -1.80 -5.49 32.87
C MET A 1 -1.54 -5.25 31.40
N THR A 2 -0.83 -6.14 30.71
CA THR A 2 -0.58 -5.95 29.26
C THR A 2 -1.51 -6.87 28.48
N ILE A 3 -2.28 -6.32 27.56
CA ILE A 3 -3.11 -7.06 26.62
C ILE A 3 -2.28 -7.28 25.34
N THR A 4 -1.98 -8.53 25.01
CA THR A 4 -1.28 -8.87 23.76
C THR A 4 -2.30 -9.40 22.75
N ALA A 5 -2.39 -8.79 21.58
CA ALA A 5 -3.29 -9.20 20.50
C ALA A 5 -2.58 -9.11 19.14
N ALA A 6 -2.84 -10.03 18.24
CA ALA A 6 -2.50 -9.88 16.83
C ALA A 6 -3.64 -9.21 16.06
N ALA A 7 -3.30 -8.43 15.06
CA ALA A 7 -4.25 -7.74 14.18
C ALA A 7 -3.81 -7.93 12.72
N ASP A 8 -4.75 -8.35 11.87
CA ASP A 8 -4.47 -8.68 10.47
C ASP A 8 -5.65 -8.37 9.55
N GLY A 9 -5.35 -8.19 8.28
CA GLY A 9 -6.31 -7.96 7.20
C GLY A 9 -6.09 -8.95 6.05
N SER A 10 -7.16 -9.21 5.29
CA SER A 10 -7.09 -10.06 4.11
C SER A 10 -8.01 -9.55 3.02
N ALA A 11 -7.57 -9.52 1.78
CA ALA A 11 -8.39 -9.18 0.64
C ALA A 11 -8.25 -10.22 -0.47
N LEU A 12 -9.39 -10.72 -0.98
CA LEU A 12 -9.45 -11.64 -2.11
C LEU A 12 -9.51 -10.83 -3.42
N GLY A 13 -8.36 -10.29 -3.82
CA GLY A 13 -8.21 -9.22 -4.80
C GLY A 13 -7.99 -7.88 -4.10
N ASN A 14 -7.25 -6.97 -4.73
CA ASN A 14 -6.91 -5.69 -4.10
C ASN A 14 -7.17 -4.52 -5.07
N PRO A 15 -8.37 -3.88 -5.03
CA PRO A 15 -9.49 -4.13 -4.11
C PRO A 15 -10.35 -5.35 -4.46
N GLY A 16 -11.03 -5.91 -3.45
CA GLY A 16 -11.92 -7.07 -3.57
C GLY A 16 -12.68 -7.34 -2.27
N PRO A 17 -13.34 -8.51 -2.13
CA PRO A 17 -13.89 -8.93 -0.85
C PRO A 17 -12.78 -8.94 0.21
N ALA A 18 -12.98 -8.16 1.27
CA ALA A 18 -11.95 -7.93 2.27
C ALA A 18 -12.46 -8.27 3.67
N GLY A 19 -11.56 -8.80 4.49
CA GLY A 19 -11.79 -9.14 5.88
C GLY A 19 -10.72 -8.54 6.78
N TRP A 20 -11.03 -8.49 8.04
CA TRP A 20 -10.15 -8.07 9.11
C TRP A 20 -10.39 -8.91 10.36
N ALA A 21 -9.36 -9.12 11.16
CA ALA A 21 -9.52 -9.74 12.46
C ALA A 21 -8.45 -9.27 13.45
N TRP A 22 -8.81 -9.31 14.72
CA TRP A 22 -7.85 -9.32 15.82
C TRP A 22 -8.07 -10.54 16.70
N TYR A 23 -6.99 -11.02 17.31
CA TYR A 23 -7.00 -12.24 18.10
C TYR A 23 -6.10 -12.13 19.33
N VAL A 24 -6.65 -12.48 20.48
CA VAL A 24 -5.93 -12.65 21.75
C VAL A 24 -5.86 -14.14 22.14
N ASN A 25 -6.98 -14.83 22.05
CA ASN A 25 -7.14 -16.28 22.26
C ASN A 25 -8.51 -16.73 21.71
N ASP A 26 -8.81 -18.03 21.76
CA ASP A 26 -10.04 -18.59 21.19
C ASP A 26 -11.34 -18.07 21.81
N GLU A 27 -11.28 -17.51 23.01
CA GLU A 27 -12.43 -16.92 23.71
C GLU A 27 -12.47 -15.39 23.58
N CYS A 28 -11.43 -14.78 22.92
CA CYS A 28 -11.27 -13.35 22.83
C CYS A 28 -10.68 -12.97 21.45
N TRP A 29 -11.56 -12.80 20.49
CA TRP A 29 -11.22 -12.38 19.13
C TRP A 29 -12.44 -11.79 18.44
N ARG A 30 -12.20 -11.03 17.37
CA ARG A 30 -13.26 -10.51 16.52
C ARG A 30 -12.81 -10.42 15.07
N ALA A 31 -13.77 -10.62 14.16
CA ALA A 31 -13.55 -10.49 12.73
C ALA A 31 -14.77 -9.84 12.05
N GLY A 32 -14.53 -9.23 10.92
CA GLY A 32 -15.53 -8.63 10.06
C GLY A 32 -14.97 -8.35 8.67
N GLY A 33 -15.67 -7.57 7.87
CA GLY A 33 -15.18 -7.27 6.53
C GLY A 33 -16.20 -6.53 5.68
N TRP A 34 -15.93 -6.47 4.38
CA TRP A 34 -16.72 -5.79 3.37
C TRP A 34 -16.72 -6.56 2.05
N PRO A 35 -17.78 -6.38 1.22
CA PRO A 35 -17.79 -6.94 -0.14
C PRO A 35 -16.69 -6.37 -1.04
N HIS A 36 -16.18 -5.17 -0.72
CA HIS A 36 -15.17 -4.48 -1.50
C HIS A 36 -14.31 -3.63 -0.57
N GLY A 37 -13.03 -3.94 -0.52
CA GLY A 37 -12.03 -3.25 0.28
C GLY A 37 -10.63 -3.64 -0.16
N THR A 38 -9.62 -3.08 0.49
CA THR A 38 -8.20 -3.41 0.27
C THR A 38 -7.63 -4.13 1.48
N ASN A 39 -6.50 -4.82 1.29
CA ASN A 39 -5.78 -5.46 2.40
C ASN A 39 -5.47 -4.44 3.50
N ASN A 40 -4.88 -3.30 3.14
CA ASN A 40 -4.53 -2.25 4.09
C ASN A 40 -5.74 -1.68 4.86
N GLN A 41 -6.93 -1.63 4.23
CA GLN A 41 -8.16 -1.26 4.95
C GLN A 41 -8.52 -2.31 6.00
N GLY A 42 -8.37 -3.58 5.68
CA GLY A 42 -8.57 -4.69 6.60
C GLY A 42 -7.66 -4.58 7.81
N GLU A 43 -6.37 -4.44 7.57
CA GLU A 43 -5.34 -4.33 8.61
C GLU A 43 -5.56 -3.11 9.53
N LEU A 44 -5.80 -1.92 8.98
CA LEU A 44 -6.12 -0.72 9.77
C LEU A 44 -7.40 -0.92 10.60
N MET A 45 -8.41 -1.58 10.01
CA MET A 45 -9.67 -1.83 10.71
C MET A 45 -9.53 -2.85 11.84
N ALA A 46 -8.67 -3.86 11.68
CA ALA A 46 -8.37 -4.81 12.74
C ALA A 46 -7.83 -4.11 13.99
N VAL A 47 -6.86 -3.20 13.80
CA VAL A 47 -6.31 -2.38 14.89
C VAL A 47 -7.36 -1.44 15.47
N LEU A 48 -8.14 -0.78 14.63
CA LEU A 48 -9.19 0.14 15.07
C LEU A 48 -10.26 -0.57 15.92
N ASP A 49 -10.72 -1.73 15.46
CA ASP A 49 -11.73 -2.50 16.20
C ASP A 49 -11.18 -3.05 17.53
N LEU A 50 -9.91 -3.48 17.57
CA LEU A 50 -9.24 -3.86 18.83
C LEU A 50 -9.19 -2.70 19.82
N LEU A 51 -8.82 -1.50 19.39
CA LEU A 51 -8.80 -0.30 20.23
C LEU A 51 -10.18 0.01 20.78
N ARG A 52 -11.22 -0.09 19.97
CA ARG A 52 -12.63 0.09 20.40
C ARG A 52 -13.09 -1.00 21.36
N ALA A 53 -12.75 -2.24 21.07
CA ALA A 53 -13.10 -3.38 21.93
C ALA A 53 -12.47 -3.27 23.33
N THR A 54 -11.32 -2.62 23.43
CA THR A 54 -10.58 -2.40 24.70
C THR A 54 -10.74 -0.98 25.26
N ALA A 55 -11.65 -0.15 24.73
CA ALA A 55 -11.84 1.25 25.14
C ALA A 55 -12.24 1.40 26.63
N HIS A 56 -12.88 0.38 27.21
CA HIS A 56 -13.25 0.33 28.62
C HIS A 56 -12.07 0.07 29.57
N LEU A 57 -10.88 -0.21 29.03
CA LEU A 57 -9.64 -0.49 29.77
C LEU A 57 -8.53 0.52 29.38
N PRO A 58 -8.74 1.82 29.56
CA PRO A 58 -7.81 2.84 29.03
C PRO A 58 -6.44 2.84 29.71
N GLY A 59 -6.34 2.27 30.92
CA GLY A 59 -5.10 2.18 31.69
C GLY A 59 -4.27 0.92 31.44
N GLU A 60 -4.75 0.01 30.57
CA GLU A 60 -4.03 -1.22 30.23
C GLU A 60 -3.11 -0.98 29.03
N ASP A 61 -1.92 -1.55 29.06
CA ASP A 61 -1.00 -1.53 27.92
C ASP A 61 -1.51 -2.46 26.82
N LEU A 62 -1.48 -1.99 25.58
CA LEU A 62 -1.76 -2.78 24.39
C LEU A 62 -0.47 -3.13 23.67
N ARG A 63 -0.16 -4.41 23.56
CA ARG A 63 0.89 -4.95 22.68
C ARG A 63 0.22 -5.52 21.44
N ILE A 64 0.39 -4.85 20.33
CA ILE A 64 -0.28 -5.18 19.06
C ILE A 64 0.75 -5.82 18.13
N LEU A 65 0.57 -7.11 17.87
CA LEU A 65 1.38 -7.88 16.91
C LEU A 65 0.78 -7.66 15.51
N CYS A 66 1.61 -7.25 14.57
CA CYS A 66 1.17 -6.95 13.21
C CYS A 66 2.32 -7.26 12.23
N ASP A 67 2.02 -7.90 11.11
CA ASP A 67 2.99 -8.15 10.06
C ASP A 67 3.00 -7.05 8.98
N SER A 68 2.04 -6.12 9.04
CA SER A 68 1.94 -4.99 8.15
C SER A 68 2.82 -3.82 8.57
N GLN A 69 3.92 -3.62 7.89
CA GLN A 69 4.77 -2.45 8.07
C GLN A 69 4.02 -1.15 7.74
N TYR A 70 3.09 -1.21 6.78
CA TYR A 70 2.26 -0.06 6.44
C TYR A 70 1.44 0.42 7.65
N VAL A 71 0.74 -0.48 8.34
CA VAL A 71 -0.07 -0.13 9.52
C VAL A 71 0.81 0.43 10.63
N ILE A 72 1.91 -0.24 10.95
CA ILE A 72 2.84 0.19 11.99
C ILE A 72 3.36 1.59 11.70
N ASN A 73 3.91 1.82 10.51
CA ASN A 73 4.47 3.11 10.13
C ASN A 73 3.41 4.20 9.99
N SER A 74 2.23 3.87 9.44
CA SER A 74 1.12 4.83 9.35
C SER A 74 0.77 5.39 10.71
N ILE A 75 0.67 4.54 11.73
CA ILE A 75 0.25 4.94 13.07
C ILE A 75 1.40 5.57 13.85
N THR A 76 2.59 4.96 13.82
CA THR A 76 3.69 5.37 14.71
C THR A 76 4.55 6.50 14.15
N LYS A 77 4.71 6.56 12.81
CA LYS A 77 5.64 7.49 12.17
C LYS A 77 4.92 8.59 11.37
N TRP A 78 3.98 8.23 10.50
CA TRP A 78 3.46 9.15 9.50
C TRP A 78 2.25 9.98 9.96
N MET A 79 1.38 9.40 10.74
CA MET A 79 0.15 10.04 11.22
C MET A 79 0.39 11.42 11.88
N PRO A 80 1.43 11.63 12.72
CA PRO A 80 1.72 12.95 13.28
C PRO A 80 2.05 14.00 12.21
N GLY A 81 2.74 13.60 11.16
CA GLY A 81 3.07 14.45 10.01
C GLY A 81 1.82 14.79 9.17
N TRP A 82 1.03 13.79 8.84
CA TRP A 82 -0.22 13.98 8.10
C TRP A 82 -1.21 14.85 8.86
N LYS A 83 -1.35 14.65 10.14
CA LYS A 83 -2.22 15.45 11.00
C LYS A 83 -1.84 16.94 10.96
N ARG A 84 -0.55 17.27 11.04
CA ARG A 84 -0.05 18.66 10.93
C ARG A 84 -0.32 19.28 9.54
N LYS A 85 -0.30 18.46 8.47
CA LYS A 85 -0.57 18.85 7.09
C LYS A 85 -2.06 18.78 6.72
N GLY A 86 -2.97 18.63 7.70
CA GLY A 86 -4.42 18.53 7.45
C GLY A 86 -4.82 17.25 6.73
N TRP A 87 -4.15 16.13 7.02
CA TRP A 87 -4.38 14.80 6.41
C TRP A 87 -4.15 14.79 4.90
N ARG A 88 -3.11 15.50 4.47
CA ARG A 88 -2.70 15.59 3.06
C ARG A 88 -1.27 15.09 2.88
N LYS A 89 -1.05 14.45 1.73
CA LYS A 89 0.26 14.05 1.22
C LYS A 89 1.07 15.30 0.78
N ALA A 90 2.36 15.13 0.47
CA ALA A 90 3.22 16.21 -0.01
C ALA A 90 2.69 16.85 -1.32
N ASP A 91 2.03 16.07 -2.18
CA ASP A 91 1.40 16.52 -3.42
C ASP A 91 0.04 17.24 -3.23
N GLY A 92 -0.39 17.41 -1.98
CA GLY A 92 -1.66 18.06 -1.62
C GLY A 92 -2.90 17.18 -1.72
N LYS A 93 -2.79 15.92 -2.18
CA LYS A 93 -3.90 14.97 -2.20
C LYS A 93 -4.22 14.48 -0.78
N PRO A 94 -5.45 14.03 -0.52
CA PRO A 94 -5.78 13.35 0.74
C PRO A 94 -4.90 12.11 0.96
N VAL A 95 -4.58 11.81 2.22
CA VAL A 95 -3.96 10.54 2.59
C VAL A 95 -4.96 9.41 2.32
N LEU A 96 -4.47 8.26 1.87
CA LEU A 96 -5.29 7.06 1.73
C LEU A 96 -5.85 6.62 3.08
N ASN A 97 -7.00 5.98 3.06
CA ASN A 97 -7.66 5.47 4.27
C ASN A 97 -7.83 6.54 5.37
N VAL A 98 -7.92 7.81 4.96
CA VAL A 98 -7.88 8.99 5.86
C VAL A 98 -8.93 8.92 6.95
N GLU A 99 -10.10 8.39 6.68
CA GLU A 99 -11.16 8.29 7.69
C GLU A 99 -10.82 7.24 8.76
N LEU A 100 -10.29 6.07 8.36
CA LEU A 100 -9.79 5.06 9.29
C LEU A 100 -8.63 5.61 10.14
N LEU A 101 -7.70 6.32 9.51
CA LEU A 101 -6.56 6.92 10.21
C LEU A 101 -6.99 8.00 11.20
N LYS A 102 -7.99 8.82 10.89
CA LYS A 102 -8.56 9.79 11.82
C LYS A 102 -9.28 9.13 12.99
N GLU A 103 -9.94 8.01 12.75
CA GLU A 103 -10.57 7.23 13.80
C GLU A 103 -9.53 6.57 14.70
N LEU A 104 -8.48 5.99 14.12
CA LEU A 104 -7.32 5.48 14.86
C LEU A 104 -6.67 6.56 15.73
N ASP A 105 -6.42 7.76 15.18
CA ASP A 105 -5.86 8.89 15.95
C ASP A 105 -6.73 9.26 17.17
N ARG A 106 -8.04 9.16 17.03
CA ARG A 106 -8.96 9.41 18.15
C ARG A 106 -8.93 8.30 19.20
N GLU A 107 -8.94 7.04 18.77
CA GLU A 107 -8.95 5.90 19.70
C GLU A 107 -7.60 5.68 20.40
N LEU A 108 -6.49 6.12 19.77
CA LEU A 108 -5.15 6.05 20.36
C LEU A 108 -4.87 7.16 21.37
N ALA A 109 -5.68 8.22 21.39
CA ALA A 109 -5.44 9.37 22.26
C ALA A 109 -5.50 8.97 23.76
N GLY A 110 -4.37 9.16 24.46
CA GLY A 110 -4.27 8.83 25.89
C GLY A 110 -4.10 7.34 26.19
N ARG A 111 -3.92 6.49 25.18
CA ARG A 111 -3.66 5.05 25.35
C ARG A 111 -2.15 4.77 25.37
N THR A 112 -1.75 3.79 26.16
CA THR A 112 -0.41 3.20 26.08
C THR A 112 -0.47 1.99 25.17
N TYR A 113 0.33 2.01 24.11
CA TYR A 113 0.37 0.92 23.13
C TYR A 113 1.79 0.75 22.57
N THR A 114 2.07 -0.46 22.15
CA THR A 114 3.32 -0.83 21.46
C THR A 114 2.98 -1.73 20.29
N PHE A 115 3.47 -1.39 19.10
CA PHE A 115 3.45 -2.30 17.97
C PHE A 115 4.68 -3.17 17.99
N GLU A 116 4.50 -4.44 17.72
CA GLU A 116 5.57 -5.40 17.49
C GLU A 116 5.38 -6.00 16.11
N TRP A 117 6.37 -5.82 15.25
CA TRP A 117 6.35 -6.45 13.96
C TRP A 117 6.61 -7.95 14.11
N VAL A 118 5.79 -8.75 13.47
CA VAL A 118 5.95 -10.19 13.34
C VAL A 118 6.05 -10.55 11.87
N LYS A 119 6.81 -11.59 11.55
CA LYS A 119 6.88 -12.04 10.16
C LYS A 119 5.61 -12.78 9.81
N GLY A 120 4.91 -12.32 8.76
CA GLY A 120 3.73 -13.00 8.23
C GLY A 120 4.06 -14.42 7.75
N HIS A 121 3.14 -15.36 7.98
CA HIS A 121 3.23 -16.77 7.59
C HIS A 121 4.51 -17.50 8.07
N ALA A 122 5.04 -17.11 9.23
CA ALA A 122 6.27 -17.67 9.79
C ALA A 122 6.06 -18.50 11.08
N GLY A 123 4.85 -18.98 11.33
CA GLY A 123 4.53 -19.82 12.48
C GLY A 123 4.27 -19.06 13.78
N HIS A 124 4.00 -17.75 13.73
CA HIS A 124 3.61 -16.99 14.91
C HIS A 124 2.13 -17.23 15.23
N GLU A 125 1.83 -18.04 16.24
CA GLU A 125 0.48 -18.57 16.54
C GLU A 125 -0.63 -17.50 16.57
N LEU A 126 -0.38 -16.36 17.22
CA LEU A 126 -1.40 -15.30 17.32
C LEU A 126 -1.65 -14.63 15.96
N ASN A 127 -0.58 -14.37 15.17
CA ASN A 127 -0.71 -13.74 13.87
C ASN A 127 -1.41 -14.67 12.86
N GLU A 128 -1.03 -15.94 12.84
CA GLU A 128 -1.70 -16.92 11.97
C GLU A 128 -3.17 -17.09 12.33
N ALA A 129 -3.50 -17.05 13.62
CA ALA A 129 -4.89 -17.11 14.06
C ALA A 129 -5.69 -15.85 13.63
N ALA A 130 -5.07 -14.68 13.59
CA ALA A 130 -5.69 -13.47 13.07
C ALA A 130 -5.85 -13.53 11.54
N ASP A 131 -4.80 -13.91 10.77
CA ASP A 131 -4.84 -14.10 9.32
C ASP A 131 -5.94 -15.06 8.89
N GLU A 132 -6.01 -16.25 9.53
CA GLU A 132 -7.03 -17.24 9.22
C GLU A 132 -8.45 -16.65 9.37
N ARG A 133 -8.70 -15.89 10.42
CA ARG A 133 -10.01 -15.28 10.69
C ARG A 133 -10.33 -14.13 9.74
N ALA A 134 -9.33 -13.30 9.41
CA ALA A 134 -9.48 -12.22 8.43
C ALA A 134 -9.79 -12.80 7.04
N ARG A 135 -9.05 -13.84 6.64
CA ARG A 135 -9.26 -14.56 5.37
C ARG A 135 -10.62 -15.25 5.32
N ALA A 136 -11.05 -15.90 6.41
CA ALA A 136 -12.36 -16.51 6.52
C ALA A 136 -13.49 -15.48 6.38
N ALA A 137 -13.31 -14.27 6.97
CA ALA A 137 -14.26 -13.19 6.81
C ALA A 137 -14.32 -12.69 5.36
N ALA A 138 -13.17 -12.43 4.72
CA ALA A 138 -13.12 -12.06 3.30
C ALA A 138 -13.81 -13.09 2.40
N THR A 139 -13.58 -14.38 2.65
CA THR A 139 -14.23 -15.49 1.92
C THR A 139 -15.74 -15.50 2.13
N ALA A 140 -16.22 -15.25 3.33
CA ALA A 140 -17.66 -15.16 3.61
C ALA A 140 -18.32 -14.03 2.81
N TYR A 141 -17.66 -12.85 2.75
CA TYR A 141 -18.14 -11.73 1.92
C TYR A 141 -18.10 -12.04 0.42
N GLN A 142 -17.09 -12.78 -0.05
CA GLN A 142 -17.04 -13.23 -1.44
C GLN A 142 -18.21 -14.16 -1.78
N GLN A 143 -18.57 -15.01 -0.83
CA GLN A 143 -19.69 -15.97 -1.00
C GLN A 143 -21.07 -15.36 -0.71
N GLY A 144 -21.13 -14.12 -0.24
CA GLY A 144 -22.38 -13.46 0.14
C GLY A 144 -23.04 -14.09 1.36
N VAL A 145 -22.26 -14.71 2.26
CA VAL A 145 -22.76 -15.30 3.51
C VAL A 145 -22.31 -14.47 4.72
N ALA A 146 -22.96 -14.66 5.86
CA ALA A 146 -22.58 -13.95 7.08
C ALA A 146 -21.20 -14.41 7.58
N ALA A 147 -20.30 -13.46 7.77
CA ALA A 147 -18.99 -13.72 8.36
C ALA A 147 -19.14 -14.05 9.86
N ARG A 148 -18.31 -14.96 10.33
CA ARG A 148 -18.25 -15.29 11.77
C ARG A 148 -17.52 -14.15 12.51
N SER A 149 -18.24 -13.41 13.36
CA SER A 149 -17.72 -12.22 14.02
C SER A 149 -16.93 -12.46 15.31
N GLY A 150 -16.97 -13.66 15.87
CA GLY A 150 -16.29 -13.99 17.12
C GLY A 150 -17.01 -13.52 18.40
N PRO A 151 -16.48 -13.93 19.57
CA PRO A 151 -17.09 -13.57 20.88
C PRO A 151 -16.85 -12.10 21.26
N GLY A 152 -15.83 -11.46 20.70
CA GLY A 152 -15.42 -10.10 21.09
C GLY A 152 -14.53 -10.07 22.33
N PHE A 153 -14.24 -8.86 22.81
CA PHE A 153 -13.45 -8.67 24.03
C PHE A 153 -14.37 -8.67 25.26
N PRO A 154 -14.00 -9.36 26.36
CA PRO A 154 -14.80 -9.37 27.58
C PRO A 154 -15.07 -7.96 28.11
N GLY A 155 -16.32 -7.64 28.42
CA GLY A 155 -16.71 -6.31 28.92
C GLY A 155 -16.98 -5.23 27.87
N ALA A 156 -16.67 -5.47 26.60
CA ALA A 156 -16.84 -4.50 25.51
C ALA A 156 -18.32 -4.14 25.22
N HIS A 157 -19.27 -5.01 25.53
CA HIS A 157 -20.68 -4.85 25.15
C HIS A 157 -21.39 -3.66 25.81
N GLN A 158 -20.86 -3.12 26.89
CA GLN A 158 -21.47 -1.96 27.58
C GLN A 158 -21.15 -0.62 26.93
N HIS A 159 -20.07 -0.54 26.12
CA HIS A 159 -19.63 0.70 25.47
C HIS A 159 -20.02 0.79 23.98
N LEU A 160 -20.15 -0.33 23.27
CA LEU A 160 -20.51 -0.35 21.86
C LEU A 160 -21.96 0.06 21.58
N ALA A 161 -22.85 -0.03 22.55
CA ALA A 161 -24.23 0.43 22.43
C ALA A 161 -24.35 1.96 22.34
N ALA A 162 -23.33 2.71 22.75
CA ALA A 162 -23.29 4.18 22.70
C ALA A 162 -22.61 4.75 21.46
N SER A 163 -21.97 3.92 20.64
CA SER A 163 -21.18 4.35 19.47
C SER A 163 -21.50 3.51 18.25
N GLN A 164 -22.77 3.45 17.85
CA GLN A 164 -23.07 2.98 16.50
C GLN A 164 -22.66 4.10 15.52
N PRO A 165 -21.67 3.87 14.62
CA PRO A 165 -21.49 4.77 13.49
C PRO A 165 -22.74 4.67 12.62
N ALA A 166 -23.29 5.82 12.24
CA ALA A 166 -24.29 5.91 11.20
C ALA A 166 -23.82 5.04 10.02
N THR A 167 -24.68 4.14 9.58
CA THR A 167 -24.51 3.39 8.33
C THR A 167 -24.05 4.37 7.27
N LEU A 168 -22.86 4.13 6.71
CA LEU A 168 -22.43 4.82 5.50
C LEU A 168 -23.39 4.37 4.39
N ASP A 169 -24.46 5.12 4.21
CA ASP A 169 -25.32 5.02 3.02
C ASP A 169 -24.47 5.39 1.81
N VAL A 170 -23.97 4.37 1.15
CA VAL A 170 -23.47 4.51 -0.21
C VAL A 170 -24.71 4.73 -1.08
N PRO A 171 -24.90 5.88 -1.74
CA PRO A 171 -26.05 6.06 -2.60
C PRO A 171 -25.97 5.06 -3.75
N ALA A 172 -26.95 4.17 -3.81
CA ALA A 172 -27.15 3.26 -4.92
C ALA A 172 -27.27 4.12 -6.20
N ALA A 173 -26.36 3.92 -7.14
CA ALA A 173 -26.41 4.51 -8.47
C ALA A 173 -27.74 4.13 -9.11
N GLY A 174 -28.62 5.13 -9.24
CA GLY A 174 -29.95 4.96 -9.81
C GLY A 174 -29.86 4.49 -11.26
N ALA A 175 -30.59 3.44 -11.55
CA ALA A 175 -30.85 2.97 -12.89
C ALA A 175 -31.48 4.06 -13.74
N ALA A 176 -30.76 4.56 -14.72
CA ALA A 176 -31.26 5.46 -15.73
C ALA A 176 -32.17 4.69 -16.71
N ARG A 177 -33.43 5.04 -16.74
CA ARG A 177 -34.40 4.65 -17.78
C ARG A 177 -34.17 5.53 -19.03
N PRO A 178 -34.26 5.01 -20.26
CA PRO A 178 -34.13 5.81 -21.46
C PRO A 178 -35.42 6.55 -21.78
N ALA A 179 -35.31 7.84 -22.06
CA ALA A 179 -36.40 8.62 -22.68
C ALA A 179 -35.92 9.25 -24.00
N ALA A 180 -36.77 9.09 -25.00
CA ALA A 180 -36.64 9.47 -26.38
C ALA A 180 -36.46 10.99 -26.59
N GLY A 181 -35.74 11.33 -27.69
CA GLY A 181 -35.74 12.69 -28.26
C GLY A 181 -37.11 13.07 -28.91
N PRO A 182 -37.24 14.15 -29.64
CA PRO A 182 -36.30 14.77 -30.57
C PRO A 182 -36.30 16.31 -30.66
N ASP A 183 -35.50 16.81 -31.56
CA ASP A 183 -35.63 17.95 -32.46
C ASP A 183 -35.04 19.34 -32.13
N ARG A 184 -34.12 19.69 -33.02
CA ARG A 184 -33.90 20.91 -33.83
C ARG A 184 -33.86 22.28 -33.14
N ALA A 185 -32.89 23.07 -33.35
CA ALA A 185 -32.46 23.84 -34.51
C ALA A 185 -31.48 24.96 -34.13
N ALA A 186 -30.49 25.10 -34.94
CA ALA A 186 -30.03 26.27 -35.67
C ALA A 186 -29.39 27.48 -34.95
N ALA A 187 -28.11 27.64 -35.30
CA ALA A 187 -27.49 28.81 -35.96
C ALA A 187 -27.17 30.04 -35.09
N VAL A 188 -26.01 30.59 -35.14
CA VAL A 188 -25.36 31.45 -36.11
C VAL A 188 -24.25 32.27 -35.46
N MET A 189 -23.05 32.19 -36.04
CA MET A 189 -22.09 33.25 -36.35
C MET A 189 -21.56 34.20 -35.25
N GLY A 190 -20.24 34.30 -35.25
CA GLY A 190 -19.59 35.59 -35.31
C GLY A 190 -18.41 35.82 -34.42
N GLY A 191 -17.24 35.87 -35.00
CA GLY A 191 -16.30 36.96 -34.81
C GLY A 191 -15.01 36.70 -34.03
N ASN A 192 -13.98 36.36 -34.73
CA ASN A 192 -12.60 36.75 -34.40
C ASN A 192 -12.36 38.16 -34.94
N PRO A 193 -11.42 39.00 -34.47
CA PRO A 193 -9.99 38.74 -34.49
C PRO A 193 -9.12 39.49 -33.42
N GLY A 194 -7.89 38.96 -33.27
CA GLY A 194 -6.73 39.87 -33.25
C GLY A 194 -6.10 40.18 -31.90
N GLY A 195 -4.83 39.83 -31.75
CA GLY A 195 -3.93 40.45 -30.80
C GLY A 195 -2.66 39.66 -30.53
N ALA A 196 -1.68 39.86 -31.39
CA ALA A 196 -0.30 39.37 -31.21
C ALA A 196 0.38 40.07 -30.00
N GLY A 197 1.09 39.32 -29.18
CA GLY A 197 1.93 39.85 -28.13
C GLY A 197 3.01 38.83 -27.74
N SER A 198 4.11 38.86 -28.47
CA SER A 198 5.33 38.12 -28.14
C SER A 198 5.99 38.75 -26.90
N SER A 199 6.22 37.98 -25.87
CA SER A 199 7.31 38.27 -24.93
C SER A 199 8.05 36.98 -24.55
N ARG A 200 9.26 36.89 -25.07
CA ARG A 200 10.27 35.96 -24.65
C ARG A 200 10.55 36.18 -23.15
N ALA A 201 10.28 35.21 -22.31
CA ALA A 201 10.83 35.11 -20.97
C ALA A 201 11.93 34.05 -20.98
N ARG A 202 13.13 34.52 -20.64
CA ARG A 202 14.35 33.74 -20.44
C ARG A 202 14.12 32.66 -19.39
N ALA A 203 14.55 31.44 -19.71
CA ALA A 203 14.73 30.38 -18.73
C ALA A 203 15.84 30.80 -17.73
N ALA A 204 15.45 30.96 -16.49
CA ALA A 204 16.40 31.02 -15.38
C ALA A 204 16.61 29.58 -14.91
N THR A 205 17.78 29.04 -15.25
CA THR A 205 18.32 27.83 -14.62
C THR A 205 18.81 28.20 -13.22
N GLY A 206 17.96 28.07 -12.22
CA GLY A 206 18.35 28.00 -10.84
C GLY A 206 18.63 26.54 -10.45
N PRO A 207 19.62 26.26 -9.56
CA PRO A 207 19.86 24.91 -9.10
C PRO A 207 18.59 24.40 -8.39
N VAL A 208 18.16 23.20 -8.78
CA VAL A 208 17.14 22.47 -8.07
C VAL A 208 17.71 22.21 -6.67
N GLN A 209 17.24 22.94 -5.67
CA GLN A 209 17.48 22.58 -4.28
C GLN A 209 16.87 21.18 -4.07
N ALA A 210 17.75 20.22 -3.85
CA ALA A 210 17.37 18.96 -3.30
C ALA A 210 16.70 19.28 -1.95
N TYR A 211 15.43 19.01 -1.83
CA TYR A 211 14.74 19.03 -0.55
C TYR A 211 15.31 17.86 0.25
N ASP A 212 16.13 18.21 1.22
CA ASP A 212 16.63 17.33 2.26
C ASP A 212 15.47 17.07 3.25
N GLU A 213 14.41 16.42 2.76
CA GLU A 213 13.43 15.81 3.66
C GLU A 213 13.96 14.41 3.97
N PRO A 214 14.01 14.00 5.25
CA PRO A 214 14.46 12.66 5.60
C PRO A 214 13.61 11.66 4.81
N ASP A 215 14.27 10.75 4.10
CA ASP A 215 13.66 9.65 3.39
C ASP A 215 12.76 8.91 4.39
N LEU A 216 11.46 8.88 4.09
CA LEU A 216 10.43 8.32 4.97
C LEU A 216 10.66 6.81 5.24
N PHE A 217 11.54 6.19 4.49
CA PHE A 217 11.87 4.77 4.53
C PHE A 217 13.36 4.48 4.78
N SER A 218 14.20 5.51 5.02
CA SER A 218 15.64 5.32 5.27
C SER A 218 15.96 4.62 6.59
N GLU A 219 14.96 4.49 7.47
CA GLU A 219 15.10 3.76 8.74
C GLU A 219 14.79 2.26 8.63
N PHE A 220 14.50 1.74 7.43
CA PHE A 220 14.53 0.30 7.21
C PHE A 220 15.98 -0.16 7.09
N ASP A 221 16.73 -0.07 8.18
CA ASP A 221 18.05 -0.67 8.26
C ASP A 221 17.93 -2.20 8.16
N ALA A 222 18.83 -2.76 7.39
CA ALA A 222 18.88 -4.14 6.96
C ALA A 222 18.95 -5.17 8.12
N ASP A 223 19.14 -4.72 9.36
CA ASP A 223 19.32 -5.57 10.51
C ASP A 223 18.02 -6.09 11.13
N ASP A 224 16.86 -5.49 10.80
CA ASP A 224 15.56 -5.89 11.37
C ASP A 224 14.74 -6.82 10.46
N LEU A 225 15.23 -7.09 9.24
CA LEU A 225 14.64 -8.07 8.34
C LEU A 225 15.65 -9.21 8.12
N GLU A 226 15.75 -10.12 9.07
CA GLU A 226 16.21 -11.48 8.77
C GLU A 226 15.25 -12.08 7.73
N VAL A 227 15.45 -11.68 6.48
CA VAL A 227 14.85 -12.42 5.38
C VAL A 227 15.58 -13.75 5.30
N ALA A 228 14.87 -14.73 5.90
CA ALA A 228 15.03 -16.16 5.69
C ALA A 228 16.11 -16.55 4.67
N GLU A 229 16.99 -17.30 5.13
CA GLU A 229 17.42 -18.64 4.74
C GLU A 229 16.73 -19.31 3.53
N ALA A 230 16.43 -18.58 2.47
CA ALA A 230 16.22 -19.16 1.14
C ALA A 230 17.50 -19.16 0.30
N ALA A 231 18.64 -18.72 0.88
CA ALA A 231 19.91 -18.60 0.16
C ALA A 231 20.93 -19.68 0.52
N GLN A 232 20.52 -20.81 1.08
CA GLN A 232 21.45 -21.89 1.42
C GLN A 232 21.25 -23.17 0.60
N HIS A 233 21.00 -23.02 -0.72
CA HIS A 233 21.29 -24.10 -1.67
C HIS A 233 21.89 -23.48 -2.93
N THR A 234 23.16 -23.16 -2.88
CA THR A 234 23.87 -22.43 -3.91
C THR A 234 24.79 -23.33 -4.71
N GLY A 235 24.29 -23.75 -5.87
CA GLY A 235 25.09 -23.52 -7.05
C GLY A 235 24.97 -22.03 -7.36
N SER A 236 26.09 -21.28 -7.40
CA SER A 236 26.13 -19.83 -7.56
C SER A 236 25.29 -19.36 -8.75
N ILE A 237 24.08 -18.86 -8.49
CA ILE A 237 23.26 -18.22 -9.52
C ILE A 237 23.99 -16.94 -9.94
N PRO A 238 24.25 -16.73 -11.24
CA PRO A 238 24.87 -15.50 -11.71
C PRO A 238 24.01 -14.28 -11.29
N PRO A 239 24.63 -13.16 -10.87
CA PRO A 239 23.90 -11.94 -10.50
C PRO A 239 22.88 -11.48 -11.53
N GLU A 240 23.17 -11.66 -12.82
CA GLU A 240 22.28 -11.34 -13.92
C GLU A 240 20.97 -12.14 -13.85
N ALA A 241 21.07 -13.44 -13.63
CA ALA A 241 19.90 -14.32 -13.52
C ALA A 241 19.10 -14.02 -12.24
N LEU A 242 19.77 -13.71 -11.13
CA LEU A 242 19.11 -13.31 -9.88
C LEU A 242 18.34 -11.99 -10.07
N VAL A 243 18.94 -11.00 -10.73
CA VAL A 243 18.31 -9.70 -11.00
C VAL A 243 17.09 -9.86 -11.92
N GLU A 244 17.14 -10.76 -12.90
CA GLU A 244 15.96 -11.08 -13.73
C GLU A 244 14.81 -11.63 -12.90
N GLU A 245 15.09 -12.50 -11.94
CA GLU A 245 14.05 -13.05 -11.03
C GLU A 245 13.47 -11.95 -10.15
N LEU A 246 14.31 -11.09 -9.56
CA LEU A 246 13.87 -9.96 -8.74
C LEU A 246 13.02 -8.96 -9.52
N GLU A 247 13.36 -8.69 -10.79
CA GLU A 247 12.54 -7.83 -11.66
C GLU A 247 11.17 -8.44 -11.93
N ARG A 248 11.10 -9.76 -12.22
CA ARG A 248 9.83 -10.46 -12.41
C ARG A 248 9.01 -10.49 -11.13
N GLU A 249 9.66 -10.63 -10.00
CA GLU A 249 9.03 -10.57 -8.69
C GLU A 249 8.42 -9.19 -8.44
N LEU A 250 9.20 -8.12 -8.65
CA LEU A 250 8.76 -6.74 -8.46
C LEU A 250 7.59 -6.35 -9.37
N LEU A 251 7.55 -6.87 -10.61
CA LEU A 251 6.47 -6.62 -11.56
C LEU A 251 5.22 -7.47 -11.30
N GLY A 252 5.30 -8.41 -10.38
CA GLY A 252 4.18 -9.25 -9.98
C GLY A 252 3.22 -8.51 -9.05
N PRO A 253 1.89 -8.75 -9.17
CA PRO A 253 0.88 -8.05 -8.36
C PRO A 253 0.96 -8.41 -6.86
N LEU A 254 1.48 -9.58 -6.52
CA LEU A 254 1.63 -10.01 -5.13
C LEU A 254 2.65 -9.14 -4.38
N VAL A 255 3.80 -8.87 -5.00
CA VAL A 255 4.85 -8.03 -4.40
C VAL A 255 4.46 -6.56 -4.44
N ARG A 256 3.87 -6.10 -5.54
CA ARG A 256 3.40 -4.72 -5.64
C ARG A 256 2.28 -4.39 -4.64
N GLY A 257 1.48 -5.37 -4.24
CA GLY A 257 0.50 -5.24 -3.17
C GLY A 257 1.09 -5.36 -1.76
N ASP A 258 2.33 -5.86 -1.64
CA ASP A 258 3.07 -5.96 -0.38
C ASP A 258 4.11 -4.83 -0.32
N ILE A 259 3.76 -3.78 0.42
CA ILE A 259 4.62 -2.60 0.59
C ILE A 259 5.94 -2.96 1.29
N GLY A 260 5.92 -3.87 2.27
CA GLY A 260 7.14 -4.31 2.96
C GLY A 260 8.09 -4.99 1.99
N ARG A 261 7.59 -5.91 1.16
CA ARG A 261 8.41 -6.59 0.15
C ARG A 261 8.90 -5.63 -0.94
N THR A 262 8.04 -4.74 -1.41
CA THR A 262 8.43 -3.69 -2.37
C THR A 262 9.52 -2.79 -1.79
N ALA A 263 9.41 -2.39 -0.52
CA ALA A 263 10.42 -1.57 0.17
C ALA A 263 11.79 -2.23 0.23
N VAL A 264 11.85 -3.55 0.39
CA VAL A 264 13.11 -4.31 0.39
C VAL A 264 13.77 -4.33 -1.00
N LEU A 265 12.96 -4.40 -2.05
CA LEU A 265 13.45 -4.47 -3.43
C LEU A 265 13.86 -3.11 -3.99
N LEU A 266 13.26 -2.01 -3.53
CA LEU A 266 13.61 -0.67 -3.97
C LEU A 266 14.77 -0.10 -3.12
N HIS A 267 15.79 0.43 -3.80
CA HIS A 267 16.88 1.15 -3.15
C HIS A 267 16.35 2.42 -2.44
N PRO A 268 16.93 2.88 -1.31
CA PRO A 268 16.53 4.14 -0.67
C PRO A 268 16.45 5.32 -1.64
N ASP A 269 17.45 5.49 -2.50
CA ASP A 269 17.47 6.53 -3.55
C ASP A 269 16.83 6.07 -4.88
N PHE A 270 15.84 5.19 -4.84
CA PHE A 270 15.15 4.74 -6.06
C PHE A 270 14.53 5.91 -6.81
N MET A 271 14.67 5.89 -8.14
CA MET A 271 14.01 6.82 -9.05
C MET A 271 13.51 6.08 -10.29
N GLU A 272 12.30 6.39 -10.73
CA GLU A 272 11.78 5.93 -12.02
C GLU A 272 11.42 7.12 -12.93
N ILE A 273 11.75 7.00 -14.22
CA ILE A 273 11.19 7.85 -15.27
C ILE A 273 10.17 7.00 -16.03
N GLY A 274 8.90 7.21 -15.73
CA GLY A 274 7.81 6.48 -16.38
C GLY A 274 7.70 6.77 -17.88
N SER A 275 6.99 5.92 -18.61
CA SER A 275 6.81 6.06 -20.07
C SER A 275 6.11 7.35 -20.51
N SER A 276 5.48 8.08 -19.59
CA SER A 276 4.90 9.41 -19.81
C SER A 276 5.87 10.56 -19.52
N GLY A 277 7.12 10.26 -19.11
CA GLY A 277 8.09 11.25 -18.65
C GLY A 277 7.90 11.70 -17.20
N ARG A 278 6.93 11.14 -16.47
CA ARG A 278 6.77 11.42 -15.03
C ARG A 278 7.92 10.81 -14.25
N VAL A 279 8.50 11.61 -13.35
CA VAL A 279 9.52 11.14 -12.42
C VAL A 279 8.86 10.70 -11.12
N TRP A 280 9.26 9.52 -10.64
CA TRP A 280 8.81 8.91 -9.40
C TRP A 280 9.99 8.72 -8.47
N THR A 281 9.84 9.15 -7.24
CA THR A 281 10.73 8.78 -6.13
C THR A 281 10.25 7.46 -5.52
N ARG A 282 11.08 6.84 -4.69
CA ARG A 282 10.73 5.64 -3.94
C ARG A 282 9.40 5.79 -3.20
N ASP A 283 9.24 6.85 -2.42
CA ASP A 283 8.03 7.10 -1.64
C ASP A 283 6.80 7.29 -2.53
N ALA A 284 6.93 8.07 -3.59
CA ALA A 284 5.85 8.30 -4.53
C ALA A 284 5.44 7.00 -5.24
N MET A 285 6.41 6.13 -5.57
CA MET A 285 6.16 4.83 -6.18
C MET A 285 5.46 3.90 -5.20
N MET A 286 5.96 3.78 -3.99
CA MET A 286 5.36 2.92 -2.95
C MET A 286 3.92 3.34 -2.64
N MET A 287 3.68 4.65 -2.50
CA MET A 287 2.32 5.16 -2.30
C MET A 287 1.39 4.87 -3.48
N ALA A 288 1.90 4.93 -4.72
CA ALA A 288 1.10 4.60 -5.90
C ALA A 288 0.81 3.10 -6.01
N LEU A 289 1.77 2.25 -5.67
CA LEU A 289 1.60 0.79 -5.66
C LEU A 289 0.67 0.31 -4.55
N GLU A 290 0.65 1.00 -3.43
CA GLU A 290 -0.33 0.78 -2.37
C GLU A 290 -1.76 1.12 -2.83
N GLU A 291 -1.89 2.22 -3.60
CA GLU A 291 -3.19 2.67 -4.11
C GLU A 291 -3.72 1.75 -5.23
N ASP A 292 -2.81 1.33 -6.11
CA ASP A 292 -3.10 0.44 -7.23
C ASP A 292 -1.84 -0.39 -7.55
N PRO A 293 -1.74 -1.63 -7.06
CA PRO A 293 -0.61 -2.51 -7.36
C PRO A 293 -0.51 -2.85 -8.85
N GLY A 294 -1.56 -2.57 -9.61
CA GLY A 294 -1.63 -2.85 -11.02
C GLY A 294 -1.84 -4.34 -11.35
N GLU A 295 -1.89 -4.62 -12.64
CA GLU A 295 -1.99 -5.99 -13.15
C GLU A 295 -0.60 -6.61 -13.29
N ARG A 296 -0.55 -7.95 -13.30
CA ARG A 296 0.65 -8.68 -13.67
C ARG A 296 1.12 -8.22 -15.05
N THR A 297 2.40 -7.86 -15.13
CA THR A 297 3.04 -7.44 -16.36
C THR A 297 3.96 -8.57 -16.84
N ASP A 298 3.70 -9.12 -18.01
CA ASP A 298 4.62 -10.08 -18.65
C ASP A 298 5.80 -9.33 -19.28
N ILE A 299 6.99 -9.94 -19.22
CA ILE A 299 8.21 -9.33 -19.72
C ILE A 299 9.02 -10.30 -20.60
N GLU A 300 9.65 -9.72 -21.62
CA GLU A 300 10.65 -10.36 -22.47
C GLU A 300 12.00 -9.69 -22.20
N ILE A 301 12.96 -10.46 -21.65
CA ILE A 301 14.30 -9.95 -21.41
C ILE A 301 15.04 -9.78 -22.74
N LEU A 302 15.60 -8.60 -22.94
CA LEU A 302 16.42 -8.25 -24.12
C LEU A 302 17.91 -8.33 -23.81
N GLY A 303 18.30 -8.06 -22.55
CA GLY A 303 19.68 -8.14 -22.11
C GLY A 303 19.80 -7.96 -20.60
N ALA A 304 20.82 -8.57 -20.03
CA ALA A 304 21.22 -8.44 -18.63
C ALA A 304 22.74 -8.30 -18.58
N ASP A 305 23.22 -7.09 -18.39
CA ASP A 305 24.62 -6.76 -18.48
C ASP A 305 25.19 -6.35 -17.12
N ARG A 306 26.26 -6.99 -16.70
CA ARG A 306 26.99 -6.57 -15.51
C ARG A 306 27.80 -5.32 -15.84
N VAL A 307 27.37 -4.16 -15.35
CA VAL A 307 28.03 -2.87 -15.61
C VAL A 307 29.04 -2.48 -14.53
N GLY A 308 29.21 -3.34 -13.51
CA GLY A 308 30.19 -3.18 -12.43
C GLY A 308 30.20 -4.38 -11.48
N ALA A 309 31.08 -4.37 -10.49
CA ALA A 309 31.20 -5.47 -9.51
C ALA A 309 29.90 -5.72 -8.72
N GLY A 310 29.13 -4.67 -8.48
CA GLY A 310 27.84 -4.71 -7.76
C GLY A 310 26.73 -4.01 -8.52
N ALA A 311 26.72 -4.04 -9.87
CA ALA A 311 25.68 -3.39 -10.65
C ALA A 311 25.33 -4.20 -11.91
N VAL A 312 24.04 -4.39 -12.16
CA VAL A 312 23.46 -5.06 -13.33
C VAL A 312 22.46 -4.12 -13.99
N LEU A 313 22.63 -3.90 -15.29
CA LEU A 313 21.66 -3.24 -16.15
C LEU A 313 20.80 -4.30 -16.83
N LEU A 314 19.53 -4.30 -16.54
CA LEU A 314 18.54 -5.14 -17.19
C LEU A 314 17.77 -4.33 -18.23
N THR A 315 17.64 -4.84 -19.44
CA THR A 315 16.79 -4.27 -20.47
C THR A 315 15.75 -5.29 -20.90
N TYR A 316 14.50 -4.84 -21.04
CA TYR A 316 13.40 -5.74 -21.37
C TYR A 316 12.22 -5.02 -21.98
N ARG A 317 11.36 -5.78 -22.61
CA ARG A 317 10.07 -5.36 -23.12
C ARG A 317 8.98 -5.79 -22.14
N SER A 318 8.09 -4.89 -21.76
CA SER A 318 6.94 -5.17 -20.92
C SER A 318 5.65 -5.07 -21.72
N PHE A 319 4.73 -6.02 -21.48
CA PHE A 319 3.45 -6.11 -22.16
C PHE A 319 2.33 -5.82 -21.17
N ALA A 320 1.58 -4.76 -21.44
CA ALA A 320 0.41 -4.38 -20.66
C ALA A 320 -0.77 -4.15 -21.60
N ARG A 321 -1.98 -4.09 -21.06
CA ARG A 321 -3.17 -3.75 -21.86
C ARG A 321 -3.07 -2.39 -22.54
N SER A 322 -2.31 -1.47 -21.97
CA SER A 322 -2.06 -0.12 -22.50
C SER A 322 -1.03 -0.07 -23.64
N GLY A 323 -0.41 -1.20 -24.00
CA GLY A 323 0.60 -1.34 -25.03
C GLY A 323 1.92 -1.85 -24.49
N THR A 324 2.91 -1.89 -25.40
CA THR A 324 4.27 -2.36 -25.12
C THR A 324 5.16 -1.20 -24.70
N THR A 325 6.05 -1.47 -23.75
CA THR A 325 7.03 -0.48 -23.26
C THR A 325 8.41 -1.13 -23.18
N LEU A 326 9.40 -0.49 -23.76
CA LEU A 326 10.82 -0.81 -23.56
C LEU A 326 11.24 -0.24 -22.21
N ARG A 327 11.91 -1.06 -21.40
CA ARG A 327 12.31 -0.69 -20.05
C ARG A 327 13.78 -0.97 -19.80
N SER A 328 14.37 -0.17 -18.92
CA SER A 328 15.72 -0.34 -18.41
C SER A 328 15.68 -0.24 -16.88
N SER A 329 16.28 -1.22 -16.21
CA SER A 329 16.37 -1.30 -14.75
C SER A 329 17.84 -1.41 -14.34
N LEU A 330 18.30 -0.50 -13.50
CA LEU A 330 19.62 -0.59 -12.87
C LEU A 330 19.47 -1.14 -11.47
N TRP A 331 19.94 -2.35 -11.28
CA TRP A 331 20.03 -3.00 -9.98
C TRP A 331 21.42 -2.83 -9.39
N VAL A 332 21.52 -2.54 -8.12
CA VAL A 332 22.78 -2.38 -7.39
C VAL A 332 22.81 -3.29 -6.18
N LEU A 333 24.01 -3.80 -5.88
CA LEU A 333 24.26 -4.55 -4.66
C LEU A 333 24.50 -3.56 -3.53
N ASP A 334 23.54 -3.44 -2.63
CA ASP A 334 23.54 -2.58 -1.45
C ASP A 334 23.73 -3.49 -0.23
N GLY A 335 24.94 -3.45 0.36
CA GLY A 335 25.36 -4.45 1.34
C GLY A 335 25.43 -5.85 0.73
N ASP A 336 24.55 -6.73 1.18
CA ASP A 336 24.41 -8.13 0.72
C ASP A 336 23.18 -8.36 -0.19
N ARG A 337 22.44 -7.30 -0.54
CA ARG A 337 21.17 -7.40 -1.24
C ARG A 337 21.17 -6.62 -2.55
N TRP A 338 20.55 -7.22 -3.58
CA TRP A 338 20.28 -6.52 -4.82
C TRP A 338 19.02 -5.66 -4.68
N ARG A 339 19.14 -4.36 -5.02
CA ARG A 339 18.04 -3.39 -4.96
C ARG A 339 17.93 -2.61 -6.26
N LEU A 340 16.71 -2.31 -6.67
CA LEU A 340 16.45 -1.50 -7.85
C LEU A 340 16.73 -0.02 -7.56
N ARG A 341 17.78 0.51 -8.20
CA ARG A 341 18.23 1.90 -8.01
C ARG A 341 17.59 2.87 -9.00
N PHE A 342 17.39 2.41 -10.24
CA PHE A 342 16.83 3.24 -11.28
C PHE A 342 16.00 2.41 -12.26
N HIS A 343 14.89 3.01 -12.71
CA HIS A 343 13.99 2.40 -13.68
C HIS A 343 13.57 3.43 -14.72
N GLN A 344 13.53 3.04 -16.00
CA GLN A 344 13.01 3.88 -17.08
C GLN A 344 12.13 3.07 -18.01
N GLY A 345 11.03 3.69 -18.45
CA GLY A 345 10.15 3.16 -19.46
C GLY A 345 10.00 4.09 -20.65
N THR A 346 9.99 3.53 -21.87
CA THR A 346 9.72 4.26 -23.10
C THR A 346 8.69 3.47 -23.90
N ARG A 347 7.61 4.10 -24.33
CA ARG A 347 6.62 3.41 -25.17
C ARG A 347 7.25 2.98 -26.48
N GLU A 348 7.00 1.74 -26.86
CA GLU A 348 7.35 1.22 -28.17
C GLU A 348 6.37 1.81 -29.20
N ALA A 349 6.89 2.30 -30.34
CA ALA A 349 6.12 2.99 -31.37
C ALA A 349 5.22 2.02 -32.18
#